data_f5b7bb5ab107f9f629e55507abc66277
#
_entry.id   f5b7bb5ab107f9f629e55507abc66277
#
_cell.length_a   1.000
_cell.length_b   1.000
_cell.length_c   1.000
_cell.angle_alpha   90.00
_cell.angle_beta   90.00
_cell.angle_gamma   90.00
#
_symmetry.space_group_name_H-M   'P 1'
#
loop_
_entity.id
_entity.type
_entity.pdbx_description
1 polymer ?
#
loop_
_entity_poly.entity_id
_entity_poly.type
_entity_poly.pdbx_seq_one_letter_code
_entity_poly.pdbx_strand_id
1 'polypeptide(L)'
;MGLKKGYGHQTLLGVTGSGKTFTVANVIAEIQKPTLVIAHNKTLAAQLCNEFRELFPKNSVNYFVSYYDYYQPEAYIPSSDTYIGKEAMINDEIDKLRHAATTALLTRKDVVVVASVSCIYGLGAPEIYAQNIFHFEVGSEINRKEFARKLIELHFTRTTADLKRGTYRLHGDNWEIMPPDKEVIYNFELKNGKIQKIYEINPAEGFRPGITPTLKEIYIAPAKHFLTPAYERERAIAAIRGELEKQLKYFEEHKKYLEAERLERRTKFDLAMIQEIGYCHGIENYSRHLSGRAAGESPDTLLDYFPRSAISGKAHSASSGQADFLTVIDESHVTVPQ
;
A
#
# COMPACT_ATOMS: atom_id res chain seq x y z
N MET A 1 -30.51 4.37 10.29
CA MET A 1 -31.10 5.40 11.17
C MET A 1 -30.40 5.55 12.53
N GLY A 2 -29.83 4.49 13.14
CA GLY A 2 -29.07 4.59 14.39
C GLY A 2 -27.82 5.46 14.28
N LEU A 3 -27.08 5.39 13.16
CA LEU A 3 -25.91 6.23 12.92
C LEU A 3 -26.24 7.73 12.90
N LYS A 4 -27.39 8.12 12.35
CA LYS A 4 -27.89 9.52 12.40
C LYS A 4 -28.26 9.94 13.83
N LYS A 5 -28.52 9.00 14.74
CA LYS A 5 -28.78 9.23 16.17
C LYS A 5 -27.51 9.21 17.02
N GLY A 6 -26.34 9.03 16.40
CA GLY A 6 -25.05 9.01 17.09
C GLY A 6 -24.71 7.67 17.77
N TYR A 7 -25.37 6.58 17.41
CA TYR A 7 -25.00 5.27 17.94
C TYR A 7 -23.65 4.82 17.38
N GLY A 8 -22.67 4.60 18.26
CA GLY A 8 -21.31 4.24 17.88
C GLY A 8 -21.20 2.79 17.35
N HIS A 9 -22.03 1.88 17.86
CA HIS A 9 -22.02 0.47 17.46
C HIS A 9 -23.43 -0.05 17.23
N GLN A 10 -23.58 -0.84 16.16
CA GLN A 10 -24.86 -1.46 15.81
C GLN A 10 -24.61 -2.86 15.24
N THR A 11 -25.47 -3.81 15.55
CA THR A 11 -25.42 -5.17 15.03
C THR A 11 -26.60 -5.40 14.09
N LEU A 12 -26.30 -5.83 12.86
CA LEU A 12 -27.28 -6.30 11.89
C LEU A 12 -27.30 -7.83 11.91
N LEU A 13 -28.33 -8.41 12.51
CA LEU A 13 -28.50 -9.85 12.59
C LEU A 13 -29.41 -10.35 11.43
N GLY A 14 -28.97 -11.39 10.73
CA GLY A 14 -29.73 -12.00 9.64
C GLY A 14 -29.07 -13.28 9.16
N VAL A 15 -29.89 -14.23 8.70
CA VAL A 15 -29.42 -15.47 8.08
C VAL A 15 -28.73 -15.21 6.73
N THR A 16 -28.01 -16.20 6.21
CA THR A 16 -27.45 -16.13 4.87
C THR A 16 -28.56 -15.90 3.83
N GLY A 17 -28.32 -15.01 2.87
CA GLY A 17 -29.33 -14.66 1.85
C GLY A 17 -30.42 -13.67 2.30
N SER A 18 -30.39 -13.17 3.53
CA SER A 18 -31.39 -12.20 4.04
C SER A 18 -31.21 -10.76 3.55
N GLY A 19 -30.27 -10.50 2.63
CA GLY A 19 -30.02 -9.17 2.08
C GLY A 19 -29.16 -8.27 2.98
N LYS A 20 -28.32 -8.82 3.89
CA LYS A 20 -27.42 -8.04 4.75
C LYS A 20 -26.53 -7.10 3.94
N THR A 21 -25.83 -7.61 2.91
CA THR A 21 -24.96 -6.83 2.03
C THR A 21 -25.71 -5.67 1.37
N PHE A 22 -26.89 -5.93 0.82
CA PHE A 22 -27.74 -4.91 0.21
C PHE A 22 -28.16 -3.83 1.22
N THR A 23 -28.53 -4.24 2.44
CA THR A 23 -28.86 -3.29 3.54
C THR A 23 -27.67 -2.41 3.88
N VAL A 24 -26.48 -3.00 4.01
CA VAL A 24 -25.23 -2.26 4.28
C VAL A 24 -24.92 -1.31 3.14
N ALA A 25 -25.07 -1.73 1.88
CA ALA A 25 -24.86 -0.87 0.71
C ALA A 25 -25.78 0.37 0.75
N ASN A 26 -27.06 0.21 1.09
CA ASN A 26 -27.97 1.35 1.26
C ASN A 26 -27.56 2.27 2.40
N VAL A 27 -27.01 1.74 3.51
CA VAL A 27 -26.46 2.55 4.59
C VAL A 27 -25.25 3.35 4.11
N ILE A 28 -24.34 2.74 3.37
CA ILE A 28 -23.17 3.43 2.78
C ILE A 28 -23.62 4.55 1.84
N ALA A 29 -24.58 4.25 0.95
CA ALA A 29 -25.13 5.21 0.01
C ALA A 29 -25.80 6.40 0.71
N GLU A 30 -26.44 6.20 1.86
CA GLU A 30 -27.11 7.26 2.62
C GLU A 30 -26.13 8.12 3.42
N ILE A 31 -25.06 7.54 3.94
CA ILE A 31 -24.10 8.22 4.83
C ILE A 31 -23.05 9.00 4.04
N GLN A 32 -22.70 8.54 2.84
CA GLN A 32 -21.72 9.17 1.94
C GLN A 32 -20.33 9.38 2.59
N LYS A 33 -19.89 8.43 3.42
CA LYS A 33 -18.55 8.43 4.04
C LYS A 33 -17.69 7.33 3.43
N PRO A 34 -16.36 7.51 3.36
CA PRO A 34 -15.46 6.41 3.09
C PRO A 34 -15.75 5.24 4.02
N THR A 35 -15.73 4.04 3.49
CA THR A 35 -16.18 2.85 4.22
C THR A 35 -15.13 1.74 4.16
N LEU A 36 -14.81 1.18 5.33
CA LEU A 36 -14.03 -0.05 5.46
C LEU A 36 -14.96 -1.21 5.77
N VAL A 37 -14.90 -2.27 4.97
CA VAL A 37 -15.60 -3.53 5.18
C VAL A 37 -14.55 -4.59 5.49
N ILE A 38 -14.62 -5.21 6.67
CA ILE A 38 -13.66 -6.22 7.13
C ILE A 38 -14.30 -7.60 7.07
N ALA A 39 -13.65 -8.54 6.39
CA ALA A 39 -14.04 -9.94 6.31
C ALA A 39 -12.93 -10.84 6.88
N HIS A 40 -13.29 -11.97 7.47
CA HIS A 40 -12.35 -12.86 8.16
C HIS A 40 -11.39 -13.62 7.21
N ASN A 41 -11.67 -13.69 5.91
CA ASN A 41 -10.78 -14.34 4.94
C ASN A 41 -10.78 -13.66 3.57
N LYS A 42 -9.78 -14.00 2.73
CA LYS A 42 -9.59 -13.44 1.38
C LYS A 42 -10.78 -13.74 0.45
N THR A 43 -11.34 -14.95 0.50
CA THR A 43 -12.43 -15.39 -0.40
C THR A 43 -13.70 -14.60 -0.16
N LEU A 44 -14.11 -14.45 1.10
CA LEU A 44 -15.28 -13.67 1.47
C LEU A 44 -15.06 -12.17 1.13
N ALA A 45 -13.87 -11.65 1.41
CA ALA A 45 -13.53 -10.29 1.02
C ALA A 45 -13.63 -10.07 -0.50
N ALA A 46 -13.19 -11.04 -1.32
CA ALA A 46 -13.32 -10.97 -2.78
C ALA A 46 -14.79 -11.00 -3.24
N GLN A 47 -15.59 -11.87 -2.65
CA GLN A 47 -17.03 -11.94 -2.94
C GLN A 47 -17.70 -10.60 -2.61
N LEU A 48 -17.53 -10.09 -1.40
CA LEU A 48 -18.11 -8.81 -0.98
C LEU A 48 -17.63 -7.65 -1.85
N CYS A 49 -16.35 -7.63 -2.24
CA CYS A 49 -15.83 -6.62 -3.13
C CYS A 49 -16.55 -6.62 -4.50
N ASN A 50 -16.83 -7.79 -5.06
CA ASN A 50 -17.55 -7.90 -6.32
C ASN A 50 -19.03 -7.47 -6.15
N GLU A 51 -19.71 -7.90 -5.09
CA GLU A 51 -21.07 -7.46 -4.78
C GLU A 51 -21.15 -5.92 -4.64
N PHE A 52 -20.21 -5.30 -3.92
CA PHE A 52 -20.17 -3.84 -3.78
C PHE A 52 -19.83 -3.12 -5.09
N ARG A 53 -19.01 -3.69 -5.99
CA ARG A 53 -18.76 -3.13 -7.32
C ARG A 53 -20.02 -3.07 -8.18
N GLU A 54 -20.86 -4.10 -8.11
CA GLU A 54 -22.16 -4.11 -8.80
C GLU A 54 -23.12 -3.07 -8.21
N LEU A 55 -23.15 -2.93 -6.88
CA LEU A 55 -24.02 -1.98 -6.18
C LEU A 55 -23.53 -0.52 -6.30
N PHE A 56 -22.24 -0.30 -6.50
CA PHE A 56 -21.58 1.02 -6.58
C PHE A 56 -20.76 1.19 -7.86
N PRO A 57 -21.36 1.19 -9.05
CA PRO A 57 -20.63 1.20 -10.33
C PRO A 57 -19.83 2.49 -10.60
N LYS A 58 -20.09 3.57 -9.85
CA LYS A 58 -19.41 4.88 -10.00
C LYS A 58 -18.39 5.16 -8.89
N ASN A 59 -18.46 4.44 -7.77
CA ASN A 59 -17.59 4.63 -6.62
C ASN A 59 -16.29 3.84 -6.80
N SER A 60 -15.28 4.21 -6.02
CA SER A 60 -14.03 3.45 -5.95
C SER A 60 -14.18 2.29 -4.97
N VAL A 61 -14.46 1.09 -5.46
CA VAL A 61 -14.54 -0.13 -4.66
C VAL A 61 -13.26 -0.91 -4.78
N ASN A 62 -12.50 -1.00 -3.69
CA ASN A 62 -11.15 -1.52 -3.64
C ASN A 62 -11.06 -2.78 -2.79
N TYR A 63 -10.10 -3.64 -3.13
CA TYR A 63 -9.80 -4.88 -2.43
C TYR A 63 -8.45 -4.78 -1.73
N PHE A 64 -8.41 -5.10 -0.44
CA PHE A 64 -7.19 -5.00 0.35
C PHE A 64 -6.98 -6.22 1.24
N VAL A 65 -6.11 -7.13 0.80
CA VAL A 65 -5.79 -8.37 1.52
C VAL A 65 -4.28 -8.56 1.60
N SER A 66 -3.82 -9.60 2.29
CA SER A 66 -2.39 -9.94 2.33
C SER A 66 -1.91 -10.30 0.93
N TYR A 67 -0.81 -9.68 0.50
CA TYR A 67 -0.18 -9.94 -0.80
C TYR A 67 0.73 -11.18 -0.82
N TYR A 68 0.92 -11.85 0.32
CA TYR A 68 1.60 -13.12 0.39
C TYR A 68 0.65 -14.25 0.00
N ASP A 69 0.92 -14.89 -1.15
CA ASP A 69 0.10 -16.02 -1.64
C ASP A 69 0.65 -17.35 -1.20
N TYR A 70 1.96 -17.49 -1.19
CA TYR A 70 2.64 -18.71 -0.82
C TYR A 70 3.57 -18.45 0.36
N TYR A 71 3.41 -19.30 1.37
CA TYR A 71 4.24 -19.31 2.54
C TYR A 71 4.97 -20.63 2.58
N GLN A 72 6.24 -20.63 2.16
CA GLN A 72 7.09 -21.77 2.35
C GLN A 72 7.62 -21.76 3.78
N PRO A 73 7.23 -22.74 4.63
CA PRO A 73 7.79 -22.85 5.96
C PRO A 73 9.29 -23.14 5.88
N GLU A 74 10.01 -22.73 6.90
CA GLU A 74 11.41 -23.10 7.02
C GLU A 74 11.53 -24.62 7.08
N ALA A 75 12.46 -25.18 6.31
CA ALA A 75 12.78 -26.59 6.32
C ALA A 75 14.28 -26.80 6.41
N TYR A 76 14.72 -27.72 7.25
CA TYR A 76 16.10 -28.15 7.30
C TYR A 76 16.19 -29.61 6.83
N ILE A 77 17.05 -29.86 5.85
CA ILE A 77 17.31 -31.19 5.29
C ILE A 77 18.65 -31.70 5.86
N PRO A 78 18.62 -32.53 6.90
CA PRO A 78 19.85 -32.99 7.58
C PRO A 78 20.81 -33.75 6.67
N SER A 79 20.29 -34.51 5.67
CA SER A 79 21.07 -35.30 4.77
C SER A 79 22.00 -34.53 3.82
N SER A 80 21.67 -33.29 3.53
CA SER A 80 22.44 -32.40 2.66
C SER A 80 22.92 -31.13 3.37
N ASP A 81 22.71 -31.03 4.68
CA ASP A 81 22.97 -29.83 5.47
C ASP A 81 22.41 -28.57 4.81
N THR A 82 21.21 -28.72 4.21
CA THR A 82 20.57 -27.67 3.44
C THR A 82 19.44 -27.06 4.26
N TYR A 83 19.54 -25.76 4.48
CA TYR A 83 18.47 -24.98 5.07
C TYR A 83 17.70 -24.24 3.98
N ILE A 84 16.42 -24.52 3.90
CA ILE A 84 15.47 -23.80 3.05
C ILE A 84 14.87 -22.69 3.90
N GLY A 85 15.25 -21.44 3.61
CA GLY A 85 14.70 -20.28 4.29
C GLY A 85 13.21 -20.11 4.02
N LYS A 86 12.54 -19.42 4.95
CA LYS A 86 11.16 -19.00 4.76
C LYS A 86 11.08 -18.02 3.59
N GLU A 87 10.43 -18.42 2.51
CA GLU A 87 10.14 -17.54 1.39
C GLU A 87 8.64 -17.26 1.29
N ALA A 88 8.29 -15.99 1.15
CA ALA A 88 6.94 -15.57 0.86
C ALA A 88 6.94 -14.90 -0.51
N MET A 89 6.23 -15.48 -1.46
CA MET A 89 6.06 -14.87 -2.79
C MET A 89 4.98 -13.78 -2.72
N ILE A 90 5.34 -12.59 -3.17
CA ILE A 90 4.42 -11.48 -3.31
C ILE A 90 3.60 -11.69 -4.58
N ASN A 91 2.28 -11.65 -4.44
CA ASN A 91 1.37 -11.63 -5.57
C ASN A 91 1.28 -10.20 -6.12
N ASP A 92 1.81 -10.01 -7.33
CA ASP A 92 1.85 -8.71 -7.99
C ASP A 92 0.46 -8.12 -8.23
N GLU A 93 -0.55 -8.95 -8.49
CA GLU A 93 -1.92 -8.49 -8.71
C GLU A 93 -2.53 -7.96 -7.41
N ILE A 94 -2.31 -8.65 -6.29
CA ILE A 94 -2.78 -8.18 -4.98
C ILE A 94 -2.03 -6.93 -4.56
N ASP A 95 -0.72 -6.82 -4.85
CA ASP A 95 0.06 -5.62 -4.57
C ASP A 95 -0.51 -4.40 -5.31
N LYS A 96 -0.86 -4.56 -6.60
CA LYS A 96 -1.59 -3.53 -7.39
C LYS A 96 -2.88 -3.09 -6.69
N LEU A 97 -3.72 -4.03 -6.26
CA LEU A 97 -4.99 -3.74 -5.62
C LEU A 97 -4.81 -3.02 -4.28
N ARG A 98 -3.73 -3.32 -3.54
CA ARG A 98 -3.38 -2.61 -2.30
C ARG A 98 -2.96 -1.16 -2.59
N HIS A 99 -2.13 -0.94 -3.60
CA HIS A 99 -1.78 0.42 -4.05
C HIS A 99 -3.00 1.18 -4.54
N ALA A 100 -3.91 0.55 -5.28
CA ALA A 100 -5.16 1.17 -5.71
C ALA A 100 -6.03 1.61 -4.51
N ALA A 101 -6.14 0.78 -3.47
CA ALA A 101 -6.89 1.11 -2.26
C ALA A 101 -6.30 2.32 -1.51
N THR A 102 -4.99 2.33 -1.26
CA THR A 102 -4.32 3.42 -0.54
C THR A 102 -4.33 4.73 -1.34
N THR A 103 -4.10 4.67 -2.64
CA THR A 103 -4.18 5.83 -3.53
C THR A 103 -5.61 6.39 -3.57
N ALA A 104 -6.62 5.53 -3.68
CA ALA A 104 -8.03 5.96 -3.68
C ALA A 104 -8.41 6.65 -2.37
N LEU A 105 -8.01 6.12 -1.22
CA LEU A 105 -8.29 6.74 0.10
C LEU A 105 -7.70 8.15 0.24
N LEU A 106 -6.55 8.41 -0.38
CA LEU A 106 -5.87 9.70 -0.32
C LEU A 106 -6.34 10.70 -1.39
N THR A 107 -6.96 10.22 -2.47
CA THR A 107 -7.33 11.08 -3.62
C THR A 107 -8.83 11.21 -3.86
N ARG A 108 -9.66 10.36 -3.25
CA ARG A 108 -11.11 10.30 -3.45
C ARG A 108 -11.87 10.29 -2.13
N LYS A 109 -13.15 10.67 -2.18
CA LYS A 109 -14.06 10.66 -1.03
C LYS A 109 -15.10 9.52 -1.09
N ASP A 110 -15.35 8.98 -2.26
CA ASP A 110 -16.36 7.96 -2.55
C ASP A 110 -15.77 6.55 -2.54
N VAL A 111 -14.99 6.23 -1.50
CA VAL A 111 -14.17 5.01 -1.43
C VAL A 111 -14.83 3.96 -0.53
N VAL A 112 -14.93 2.73 -1.03
CA VAL A 112 -15.25 1.55 -0.25
C VAL A 112 -14.05 0.61 -0.34
N VAL A 113 -13.47 0.22 0.79
CA VAL A 113 -12.40 -0.78 0.84
C VAL A 113 -12.91 -2.02 1.52
N VAL A 114 -12.86 -3.15 0.80
CA VAL A 114 -13.15 -4.47 1.36
C VAL A 114 -11.83 -5.15 1.68
N ALA A 115 -11.60 -5.43 2.95
CA ALA A 115 -10.32 -5.92 3.46
C ALA A 115 -10.47 -7.21 4.26
N SER A 116 -9.40 -7.99 4.31
CA SER A 116 -9.22 -9.01 5.35
C SER A 116 -8.58 -8.37 6.60
N VAL A 117 -8.30 -9.17 7.62
CA VAL A 117 -7.55 -8.75 8.81
C VAL A 117 -6.21 -8.06 8.50
N SER A 118 -5.69 -8.21 7.27
CA SER A 118 -4.47 -7.51 6.84
C SER A 118 -4.55 -5.98 6.88
N CYS A 119 -5.75 -5.40 7.03
CA CYS A 119 -5.94 -3.95 7.19
C CYS A 119 -5.38 -3.39 8.51
N ILE A 120 -5.13 -4.24 9.52
CA ILE A 120 -4.53 -3.84 10.81
C ILE A 120 -3.04 -4.15 10.90
N TYR A 121 -2.43 -4.69 9.84
CA TYR A 121 -0.98 -4.90 9.78
C TYR A 121 -0.25 -3.67 9.26
N GLY A 122 1.03 -3.57 9.64
CA GLY A 122 1.87 -2.41 9.33
C GLY A 122 1.92 -2.07 7.84
N LEU A 123 1.75 -0.78 7.57
CA LEU A 123 1.84 -0.14 6.26
C LEU A 123 2.78 1.07 6.39
N GLY A 124 3.17 1.69 5.29
CA GLY A 124 3.91 2.96 5.32
C GLY A 124 3.03 4.10 5.85
N ALA A 125 3.66 5.15 6.38
CA ALA A 125 2.95 6.31 6.92
C ALA A 125 2.14 7.03 5.83
N PRO A 126 0.84 7.26 6.03
CA PRO A 126 -0.03 7.86 5.03
C PRO A 126 0.39 9.28 4.64
N GLU A 127 0.94 10.07 5.56
CA GLU A 127 1.41 11.42 5.29
C GLU A 127 2.59 11.41 4.32
N ILE A 128 3.56 10.50 4.55
CA ILE A 128 4.72 10.37 3.66
C ILE A 128 4.27 9.88 2.29
N TYR A 129 3.34 8.91 2.25
CA TYR A 129 2.81 8.41 0.99
C TYR A 129 2.06 9.51 0.23
N ALA A 130 1.19 10.27 0.89
CA ALA A 130 0.41 11.37 0.29
C ALA A 130 1.30 12.50 -0.26
N GLN A 131 2.34 12.93 0.49
CA GLN A 131 3.29 13.95 0.06
C GLN A 131 4.10 13.53 -1.17
N ASN A 132 4.18 12.25 -1.44
CA ASN A 132 4.91 11.66 -2.54
C ASN A 132 4.01 11.19 -3.70
N ILE A 133 2.72 11.53 -3.70
CA ILE A 133 1.87 11.37 -4.88
C ILE A 133 2.20 12.49 -5.87
N PHE A 134 2.59 12.12 -7.09
CA PHE A 134 2.84 13.08 -8.16
C PHE A 134 1.55 13.51 -8.83
N HIS A 135 1.38 14.80 -8.96
CA HIS A 135 0.37 15.42 -9.79
C HIS A 135 1.02 15.99 -11.06
N PHE A 136 0.53 15.58 -12.22
CA PHE A 136 0.92 16.10 -13.52
C PHE A 136 -0.30 16.66 -14.24
N GLU A 137 -0.14 17.84 -14.80
CA GLU A 137 -1.18 18.56 -15.54
C GLU A 137 -0.63 19.00 -16.91
N VAL A 138 -1.47 18.97 -17.93
CA VAL A 138 -1.16 19.51 -19.25
C VAL A 138 -0.84 21.01 -19.14
N GLY A 139 0.27 21.41 -19.78
CA GLY A 139 0.79 22.79 -19.71
C GLY A 139 1.85 23.03 -18.64
N SER A 140 2.01 22.13 -17.67
CA SER A 140 3.03 22.27 -16.64
C SER A 140 4.44 22.04 -17.20
N GLU A 141 5.42 22.74 -16.62
CA GLU A 141 6.83 22.58 -16.95
C GLU A 141 7.39 21.34 -16.25
N ILE A 142 8.24 20.62 -16.96
CA ILE A 142 8.85 19.42 -16.44
C ILE A 142 10.32 19.35 -16.84
N ASN A 143 11.20 19.14 -15.86
CA ASN A 143 12.62 18.93 -16.08
C ASN A 143 12.95 17.45 -16.06
N ARG A 144 13.58 16.93 -17.12
CA ARG A 144 13.91 15.51 -17.29
C ARG A 144 14.75 14.94 -16.14
N LYS A 145 15.74 15.70 -15.66
CA LYS A 145 16.63 15.23 -14.58
C LYS A 145 15.89 15.15 -13.25
N GLU A 146 15.11 16.19 -12.93
CA GLU A 146 14.30 16.23 -11.71
C GLU A 146 13.22 15.16 -11.71
N PHE A 147 12.57 14.97 -12.84
CA PHE A 147 11.57 13.93 -13.03
C PHE A 147 12.15 12.52 -12.80
N ALA A 148 13.28 12.20 -13.47
CA ALA A 148 13.92 10.91 -13.29
C ALA A 148 14.40 10.69 -11.84
N ARG A 149 15.00 11.72 -11.20
CA ARG A 149 15.43 11.64 -9.81
C ARG A 149 14.25 11.35 -8.89
N LYS A 150 13.16 12.07 -9.07
CA LYS A 150 11.96 11.93 -8.26
C LYS A 150 11.30 10.55 -8.43
N LEU A 151 11.27 9.99 -9.64
CA LEU A 151 10.79 8.62 -9.85
C LEU A 151 11.66 7.58 -9.15
N ILE A 152 12.98 7.75 -9.12
CA ILE A 152 13.89 6.87 -8.39
C ILE A 152 13.64 6.97 -6.87
N GLU A 153 13.45 8.18 -6.33
CA GLU A 153 13.09 8.40 -4.92
C GLU A 153 11.78 7.72 -4.53
N LEU A 154 10.85 7.58 -5.49
CA LEU A 154 9.59 6.87 -5.34
C LEU A 154 9.67 5.36 -5.67
N HIS A 155 10.89 4.83 -5.77
CA HIS A 155 11.16 3.42 -6.08
C HIS A 155 10.68 2.94 -7.45
N PHE A 156 10.50 3.84 -8.42
CA PHE A 156 10.31 3.42 -9.81
C PHE A 156 11.62 2.95 -10.42
N THR A 157 11.56 1.88 -11.20
CA THR A 157 12.71 1.33 -11.89
C THR A 157 12.71 1.77 -13.36
N ARG A 158 13.86 2.30 -13.81
CA ARG A 158 14.04 2.60 -15.24
C ARG A 158 14.21 1.32 -16.04
N THR A 159 13.52 1.22 -17.17
CA THR A 159 13.62 0.07 -18.07
C THR A 159 13.85 0.51 -19.51
N THR A 160 14.44 -0.38 -20.32
CA THR A 160 14.51 -0.28 -21.78
C THR A 160 13.68 -1.38 -22.45
N ALA A 161 13.20 -2.34 -21.65
CA ALA A 161 12.31 -3.42 -22.07
C ALA A 161 10.83 -2.99 -21.94
N ASP A 162 9.93 -3.96 -22.00
CA ASP A 162 8.51 -3.73 -21.78
C ASP A 162 8.24 -3.15 -20.39
N LEU A 163 7.33 -2.18 -20.33
CA LEU A 163 6.94 -1.55 -19.09
C LEU A 163 6.19 -2.54 -18.22
N LYS A 164 6.57 -2.56 -16.95
CA LYS A 164 5.87 -3.24 -15.86
C LYS A 164 5.42 -2.21 -14.83
N ARG A 165 4.53 -2.56 -13.95
CA ARG A 165 4.10 -1.69 -12.85
C ARG A 165 5.28 -1.21 -12.02
N GLY A 166 5.30 0.07 -11.69
CA GLY A 166 6.43 0.70 -10.99
C GLY A 166 7.68 0.90 -11.87
N THR A 167 7.54 0.86 -13.20
CA THR A 167 8.66 1.16 -14.12
C THR A 167 8.36 2.36 -15.00
N TYR A 168 9.44 2.95 -15.53
CA TYR A 168 9.35 4.07 -16.46
C TYR A 168 10.39 3.98 -17.57
N ARG A 169 10.12 4.65 -18.67
CA ARG A 169 11.00 4.72 -19.86
C ARG A 169 11.03 6.15 -20.39
N LEU A 170 12.22 6.65 -20.73
CA LEU A 170 12.44 8.00 -21.24
C LEU A 170 13.20 7.94 -22.56
N HIS A 171 12.50 8.17 -23.66
CA HIS A 171 13.06 8.24 -25.02
C HIS A 171 12.84 9.63 -25.63
N GLY A 172 13.89 10.46 -25.67
CA GLY A 172 13.77 11.83 -26.19
C GLY A 172 12.68 12.59 -25.42
N ASP A 173 11.70 13.11 -26.17
CA ASP A 173 10.53 13.82 -25.64
C ASP A 173 9.33 12.91 -25.37
N ASN A 174 9.51 11.61 -25.53
CA ASN A 174 8.50 10.60 -25.23
C ASN A 174 8.81 9.93 -23.89
N TRP A 175 7.98 10.19 -22.89
CA TRP A 175 8.15 9.65 -21.53
C TRP A 175 6.97 8.77 -21.18
N GLU A 176 7.26 7.61 -20.66
CA GLU A 176 6.25 6.60 -20.36
C GLU A 176 6.43 6.09 -18.94
N ILE A 177 5.31 5.97 -18.21
CA ILE A 177 5.28 5.44 -16.85
C ILE A 177 4.14 4.45 -16.73
N MET A 178 4.40 3.31 -16.12
CA MET A 178 3.36 2.39 -15.68
C MET A 178 3.21 2.47 -14.16
N PRO A 179 2.11 3.04 -13.63
CA PRO A 179 1.92 3.24 -12.20
C PRO A 179 1.75 1.92 -11.46
N PRO A 180 1.94 1.88 -10.11
CA PRO A 180 1.83 0.63 -9.35
C PRO A 180 0.39 0.16 -9.15
N ASP A 181 -0.58 1.06 -9.19
CA ASP A 181 -2.00 0.87 -8.84
C ASP A 181 -2.90 0.53 -10.03
N LYS A 182 -2.40 0.61 -11.27
CA LYS A 182 -3.16 0.40 -12.51
C LYS A 182 -2.35 -0.30 -13.58
N GLU A 183 -3.06 -0.98 -14.49
CA GLU A 183 -2.47 -1.56 -15.69
C GLU A 183 -2.67 -0.66 -16.91
N VAL A 184 -2.13 0.54 -16.82
CA VAL A 184 -2.13 1.52 -17.90
C VAL A 184 -0.74 2.12 -18.04
N ILE A 185 -0.40 2.57 -19.23
CA ILE A 185 0.82 3.33 -19.49
C ILE A 185 0.41 4.79 -19.68
N TYR A 186 0.90 5.66 -18.81
CA TYR A 186 0.83 7.10 -19.05
C TYR A 186 1.99 7.52 -19.93
N ASN A 187 1.65 8.08 -21.10
CA ASN A 187 2.60 8.58 -22.07
C ASN A 187 2.49 10.11 -22.13
N PHE A 188 3.63 10.78 -21.95
CA PHE A 188 3.73 12.23 -21.96
C PHE A 188 4.34 12.70 -23.28
N GLU A 189 3.59 13.48 -24.04
CA GLU A 189 4.09 14.22 -25.19
C GLU A 189 4.63 15.57 -24.72
N LEU A 190 5.93 15.78 -24.87
CA LEU A 190 6.60 16.99 -24.39
C LEU A 190 6.98 17.89 -25.57
N LYS A 191 6.92 19.21 -25.37
CA LYS A 191 7.44 20.20 -26.29
C LYS A 191 7.98 21.38 -25.51
N ASN A 192 9.25 21.75 -25.76
CA ASN A 192 9.92 22.87 -25.08
C ASN A 192 9.89 22.76 -23.54
N GLY A 193 10.02 21.54 -22.98
CA GLY A 193 9.99 21.30 -21.54
C GLY A 193 8.60 21.38 -20.88
N LYS A 194 7.52 21.45 -21.68
CA LYS A 194 6.13 21.47 -21.20
C LYS A 194 5.36 20.25 -21.65
N ILE A 195 4.46 19.76 -20.78
CA ILE A 195 3.55 18.67 -21.09
C ILE A 195 2.48 19.19 -22.05
N GLN A 196 2.44 18.67 -23.27
CA GLN A 196 1.44 19.03 -24.27
C GLN A 196 0.20 18.13 -24.18
N LYS A 197 0.44 16.83 -23.98
CA LYS A 197 -0.61 15.82 -23.83
C LYS A 197 -0.16 14.73 -22.89
N ILE A 198 -1.15 14.14 -22.24
CA ILE A 198 -0.99 12.93 -21.43
C ILE A 198 -1.94 11.89 -22.02
N TYR A 199 -1.40 10.81 -22.54
CA TYR A 199 -2.18 9.69 -23.05
C TYR A 199 -2.29 8.58 -22.01
N GLU A 200 -3.47 7.96 -21.91
CA GLU A 200 -3.67 6.73 -21.15
C GLU A 200 -3.73 5.56 -22.13
N ILE A 201 -2.70 4.75 -22.16
CA ILE A 201 -2.53 3.65 -23.10
C ILE A 201 -2.82 2.34 -22.38
N ASN A 202 -3.73 1.53 -22.93
CA ASN A 202 -3.90 0.15 -22.53
C ASN A 202 -2.72 -0.68 -23.08
N PRO A 203 -1.90 -1.36 -22.25
CA PRO A 203 -0.76 -2.14 -22.73
C PRO A 203 -1.12 -3.23 -23.76
N ALA A 204 -2.31 -3.83 -23.66
CA ALA A 204 -2.77 -4.87 -24.57
C ALA A 204 -3.17 -4.31 -25.96
N GLU A 205 -3.59 -3.05 -26.03
CA GLU A 205 -4.06 -2.42 -27.27
C GLU A 205 -3.01 -1.54 -27.93
N GLY A 206 -2.05 -1.04 -27.14
CA GLY A 206 -1.03 -0.09 -27.59
C GLY A 206 -1.58 1.30 -27.90
N PHE A 207 -0.70 2.16 -28.38
CA PHE A 207 -1.06 3.52 -28.79
C PHE A 207 -1.78 3.53 -30.14
N ARG A 208 -2.94 4.18 -30.22
CA ARG A 208 -3.74 4.33 -31.45
C ARG A 208 -4.01 5.83 -31.67
N PRO A 209 -3.41 6.44 -32.72
CA PRO A 209 -3.64 7.87 -33.02
C PRO A 209 -5.12 8.19 -33.19
N GLY A 210 -5.59 9.23 -32.49
CA GLY A 210 -6.99 9.70 -32.54
C GLY A 210 -8.00 8.86 -31.76
N ILE A 211 -7.60 7.71 -31.20
CA ILE A 211 -8.46 6.81 -30.43
C ILE A 211 -8.01 6.77 -28.96
N THR A 212 -6.69 6.70 -28.71
CA THR A 212 -6.14 6.63 -27.35
C THR A 212 -6.61 7.83 -26.52
N PRO A 213 -7.22 7.62 -25.34
CA PRO A 213 -7.71 8.68 -24.48
C PRO A 213 -6.61 9.66 -24.07
N THR A 214 -6.96 10.94 -24.00
CA THR A 214 -6.09 11.97 -23.43
C THR A 214 -6.69 12.48 -22.12
N LEU A 215 -5.80 12.70 -21.15
CA LEU A 215 -6.14 13.19 -19.83
C LEU A 215 -5.64 14.61 -19.64
N LYS A 216 -6.35 15.42 -18.85
CA LYS A 216 -5.91 16.77 -18.49
C LYS A 216 -4.87 16.73 -17.38
N GLU A 217 -5.07 15.81 -16.44
CA GLU A 217 -4.22 15.63 -15.27
C GLU A 217 -4.17 14.16 -14.86
N ILE A 218 -3.12 13.77 -14.17
CA ILE A 218 -2.97 12.44 -13.56
C ILE A 218 -2.28 12.54 -12.19
N TYR A 219 -2.55 11.54 -11.36
CA TYR A 219 -1.87 11.32 -10.10
C TYR A 219 -1.12 9.99 -10.16
N ILE A 220 0.17 10.01 -9.82
CA ILE A 220 1.02 8.82 -9.81
C ILE A 220 1.50 8.58 -8.38
N ALA A 221 1.07 7.45 -7.82
CA ALA A 221 1.46 7.01 -6.50
C ALA A 221 2.90 6.43 -6.49
N PRO A 222 3.58 6.43 -5.34
CA PRO A 222 4.86 5.76 -5.17
C PRO A 222 4.78 4.26 -5.48
N ALA A 223 5.86 3.69 -6.04
CA ALA A 223 5.92 2.27 -6.41
C ALA A 223 6.00 1.32 -5.19
N LYS A 224 6.22 1.85 -3.99
CA LYS A 224 6.24 1.11 -2.72
C LYS A 224 5.48 1.85 -1.63
N HIS A 225 4.84 1.11 -0.72
CA HIS A 225 4.15 1.71 0.43
C HIS A 225 5.12 2.27 1.47
N PHE A 226 6.25 1.59 1.70
CA PHE A 226 7.27 2.04 2.65
C PHE A 226 8.24 2.98 1.96
N LEU A 227 8.11 4.26 2.25
CA LEU A 227 9.01 5.32 1.83
C LEU A 227 9.74 5.85 3.06
N THR A 228 11.06 5.84 3.01
CA THR A 228 11.87 6.38 4.10
C THR A 228 12.77 7.47 3.54
N PRO A 229 12.60 8.73 3.98
CA PRO A 229 13.49 9.81 3.59
C PRO A 229 14.96 9.48 3.87
N ALA A 230 15.87 9.96 3.03
CA ALA A 230 17.29 9.59 3.13
C ALA A 230 17.89 9.91 4.52
N TYR A 231 17.51 11.04 5.11
CA TYR A 231 18.00 11.44 6.46
C TYR A 231 17.49 10.52 7.58
N GLU A 232 16.31 9.94 7.44
CA GLU A 232 15.75 8.96 8.40
C GLU A 232 16.37 7.57 8.23
N ARG A 233 16.81 7.24 7.02
CA ARG A 233 17.39 5.94 6.68
C ARG A 233 18.67 5.64 7.44
N GLU A 234 19.57 6.59 7.53
CA GLU A 234 20.83 6.43 8.28
C GLU A 234 20.59 6.19 9.76
N ARG A 235 19.66 6.95 10.35
CA ARG A 235 19.23 6.75 11.74
C ARG A 235 18.64 5.35 11.96
N ALA A 236 17.76 4.92 11.06
CA ALA A 236 17.12 3.61 11.13
C ALA A 236 18.15 2.47 11.02
N ILE A 237 19.10 2.56 10.08
CA ILE A 237 20.18 1.58 9.92
C ILE A 237 21.02 1.47 11.20
N ALA A 238 21.39 2.59 11.81
CA ALA A 238 22.14 2.60 13.06
C ALA A 238 21.35 1.93 14.20
N ALA A 239 20.06 2.23 14.31
CA ALA A 239 19.18 1.64 15.32
C ALA A 239 18.99 0.12 15.14
N ILE A 240 18.80 -0.35 13.88
CA ILE A 240 18.70 -1.78 13.55
C ILE A 240 20.01 -2.52 13.89
N ARG A 241 21.17 -1.93 13.57
CA ARG A 241 22.47 -2.52 13.93
C ARG A 241 22.61 -2.68 15.45
N GLY A 242 22.27 -1.65 16.22
CA GLY A 242 22.36 -1.71 17.68
C GLY A 242 21.37 -2.73 18.30
N GLU A 243 20.20 -2.96 17.70
CA GLU A 243 19.27 -4.01 18.13
C GLU A 243 19.81 -5.41 17.76
N LEU A 244 20.36 -5.56 16.55
CA LEU A 244 21.00 -6.80 16.11
C LEU A 244 22.12 -7.22 17.07
N GLU A 245 23.04 -6.32 17.41
CA GLU A 245 24.15 -6.61 18.34
C GLU A 245 23.66 -7.14 19.70
N LYS A 246 22.62 -6.51 20.23
CA LYS A 246 22.01 -6.95 21.51
C LYS A 246 21.39 -8.34 21.38
N GLN A 247 20.71 -8.63 20.26
CA GLN A 247 20.06 -9.91 20.04
C GLN A 247 21.09 -11.04 19.80
N LEU A 248 22.17 -10.74 19.07
CA LEU A 248 23.25 -11.71 18.85
C LEU A 248 23.92 -12.11 20.17
N LYS A 249 24.22 -11.13 21.03
CA LYS A 249 24.76 -11.40 22.36
C LYS A 249 23.82 -12.27 23.21
N TYR A 250 22.50 -11.98 23.17
CA TYR A 250 21.51 -12.82 23.83
C TYR A 250 21.54 -14.26 23.31
N PHE A 251 21.62 -14.46 21.99
CA PHE A 251 21.68 -15.80 21.40
C PHE A 251 22.97 -16.54 21.77
N GLU A 252 24.12 -15.88 21.80
CA GLU A 252 25.39 -16.45 22.23
C GLU A 252 25.33 -16.90 23.69
N GLU A 253 24.83 -16.08 24.60
CA GLU A 253 24.66 -16.39 26.02
C GLU A 253 23.75 -17.61 26.23
N HIS A 254 22.76 -17.81 25.32
CA HIS A 254 21.83 -18.94 25.38
C HIS A 254 22.25 -20.11 24.47
N LYS A 255 23.46 -20.11 23.91
CA LYS A 255 24.03 -21.14 23.04
C LYS A 255 23.21 -21.40 21.77
N LYS A 256 22.51 -20.38 21.27
CA LYS A 256 21.70 -20.41 20.05
C LYS A 256 22.51 -19.93 18.84
N TYR A 257 23.62 -20.62 18.56
CA TYR A 257 24.59 -20.16 17.56
C TYR A 257 24.04 -20.16 16.13
N LEU A 258 23.19 -21.13 15.79
CA LEU A 258 22.59 -21.22 14.46
C LEU A 258 21.60 -20.07 14.21
N GLU A 259 20.77 -19.75 15.20
CA GLU A 259 19.84 -18.62 15.15
C GLU A 259 20.60 -17.29 15.06
N ALA A 260 21.72 -17.17 15.79
CA ALA A 260 22.59 -15.99 15.74
C ALA A 260 23.14 -15.78 14.33
N GLU A 261 23.78 -16.79 13.73
CA GLU A 261 24.34 -16.71 12.38
C GLU A 261 23.29 -16.33 11.34
N ARG A 262 22.11 -16.98 11.38
CA ARG A 262 21.02 -16.73 10.44
C ARG A 262 20.49 -15.32 10.54
N LEU A 263 20.22 -14.86 11.76
CA LEU A 263 19.74 -13.50 12.00
C LEU A 263 20.76 -12.47 11.51
N GLU A 264 22.02 -12.67 11.85
CA GLU A 264 23.10 -11.78 11.46
C GLU A 264 23.23 -11.67 9.94
N ARG A 265 23.31 -12.80 9.25
CA ARG A 265 23.46 -12.86 7.80
C ARG A 265 22.27 -12.18 7.09
N ARG A 266 21.03 -12.49 7.52
CA ARG A 266 19.83 -11.91 6.95
C ARG A 266 19.77 -10.41 7.18
N THR A 267 19.95 -9.98 8.42
CA THR A 267 19.84 -8.54 8.75
C THR A 267 20.93 -7.72 8.06
N LYS A 268 22.18 -8.23 7.96
CA LYS A 268 23.25 -7.56 7.20
C LYS A 268 22.91 -7.41 5.71
N PHE A 269 22.32 -8.43 5.09
CA PHE A 269 21.86 -8.37 3.71
C PHE A 269 20.73 -7.33 3.54
N ASP A 270 19.73 -7.37 4.40
CA ASP A 270 18.60 -6.43 4.37
C ASP A 270 19.08 -4.98 4.58
N LEU A 271 20.03 -4.75 5.50
CA LEU A 271 20.62 -3.44 5.74
C LEU A 271 21.39 -2.91 4.52
N ALA A 272 22.12 -3.77 3.80
CA ALA A 272 22.80 -3.38 2.56
C ALA A 272 21.76 -2.94 1.50
N MET A 273 20.69 -3.69 1.33
CA MET A 273 19.59 -3.34 0.41
C MET A 273 18.92 -2.01 0.80
N ILE A 274 18.61 -1.82 2.10
CA ILE A 274 18.01 -0.56 2.59
C ILE A 274 18.97 0.61 2.34
N GLN A 275 20.27 0.42 2.52
CA GLN A 275 21.28 1.46 2.31
C GLN A 275 21.40 1.85 0.83
N GLU A 276 21.44 0.88 -0.07
CA GLU A 276 21.66 1.11 -1.50
C GLU A 276 20.40 1.58 -2.25
N ILE A 277 19.28 0.90 -2.04
CA ILE A 277 18.05 1.16 -2.81
C ILE A 277 16.88 1.67 -1.96
N GLY A 278 17.06 1.77 -0.62
CA GLY A 278 16.03 2.24 0.30
C GLY A 278 14.92 1.23 0.60
N TYR A 279 15.06 -0.02 0.18
CA TYR A 279 14.05 -1.06 0.32
C TYR A 279 14.69 -2.44 0.47
N CYS A 280 14.03 -3.36 1.20
CA CYS A 280 14.36 -4.79 1.21
C CYS A 280 13.06 -5.63 1.23
N HIS A 281 13.15 -6.92 0.93
CA HIS A 281 12.02 -7.83 1.12
C HIS A 281 11.72 -8.02 2.60
N GLY A 282 10.46 -7.85 3.00
CA GLY A 282 10.06 -7.89 4.41
C GLY A 282 10.41 -6.61 5.17
N ILE A 283 10.46 -5.47 4.48
CA ILE A 283 10.77 -4.15 5.06
C ILE A 283 9.84 -3.78 6.23
N GLU A 284 8.64 -4.33 6.25
CA GLU A 284 7.68 -4.16 7.35
C GLU A 284 8.23 -4.63 8.71
N ASN A 285 9.16 -5.60 8.72
CA ASN A 285 9.83 -6.05 9.95
C ASN A 285 10.72 -4.97 10.56
N TYR A 286 11.15 -4.00 9.77
CA TYR A 286 11.96 -2.85 10.18
C TYR A 286 11.15 -1.57 10.34
N SER A 287 9.81 -1.64 10.16
CA SER A 287 8.91 -0.48 10.13
C SER A 287 9.06 0.43 11.35
N ARG A 288 9.24 -0.13 12.55
CA ARG A 288 9.46 0.63 13.80
C ARG A 288 10.67 1.55 13.70
N HIS A 289 11.79 1.03 13.22
CA HIS A 289 13.03 1.80 13.08
C HIS A 289 12.93 2.84 11.96
N LEU A 290 12.34 2.44 10.83
CA LEU A 290 12.17 3.30 9.66
C LEU A 290 11.26 4.49 9.94
N SER A 291 10.20 4.30 10.72
CA SER A 291 9.27 5.37 11.14
C SER A 291 9.69 6.11 12.42
N GLY A 292 10.75 5.66 13.10
CA GLY A 292 11.24 6.29 14.35
C GLY A 292 10.35 6.06 15.57
N ARG A 293 9.43 5.11 15.54
CA ARG A 293 8.51 4.79 16.64
C ARG A 293 9.24 4.16 17.82
N ALA A 294 8.74 4.43 19.03
CA ALA A 294 9.20 3.76 20.24
C ALA A 294 8.74 2.28 20.28
N ALA A 295 9.39 1.46 21.10
CA ALA A 295 8.95 0.10 21.32
C ALA A 295 7.57 0.09 21.98
N GLY A 296 6.62 -0.72 21.42
CA GLY A 296 5.25 -0.81 21.90
C GLY A 296 4.27 0.16 21.21
N GLU A 297 4.74 1.11 20.40
CA GLU A 297 3.86 1.94 19.60
C GLU A 297 3.31 1.16 18.38
N SER A 298 2.02 1.32 18.12
CA SER A 298 1.34 0.69 16.99
C SER A 298 1.92 1.15 15.64
N PRO A 299 2.06 0.27 14.64
CA PRO A 299 2.40 0.69 13.30
C PRO A 299 1.27 1.46 12.63
N ASP A 300 1.62 2.29 11.65
CA ASP A 300 0.62 2.79 10.71
C ASP A 300 0.00 1.61 9.94
N THR A 301 -1.30 1.66 9.76
CA THR A 301 -2.10 0.60 9.14
C THR A 301 -2.99 1.19 8.05
N LEU A 302 -3.78 0.37 7.37
CA LEU A 302 -4.77 0.89 6.42
C LEU A 302 -5.78 1.84 7.09
N LEU A 303 -6.07 1.65 8.39
CA LEU A 303 -6.98 2.52 9.14
C LEU A 303 -6.49 3.98 9.21
N ASP A 304 -5.17 4.19 9.14
CA ASP A 304 -4.56 5.51 9.20
C ASP A 304 -4.64 6.26 7.87
N TYR A 305 -4.93 5.56 6.76
CA TYR A 305 -5.22 6.16 5.45
C TYR A 305 -6.65 6.70 5.33
N PHE A 306 -7.56 6.29 6.22
CA PHE A 306 -8.92 6.82 6.23
C PHE A 306 -8.97 8.22 6.83
N PRO A 307 -9.91 9.07 6.38
CA PRO A 307 -10.02 10.44 6.86
C PRO A 307 -10.33 10.50 8.35
N ARG A 308 -9.71 11.48 9.01
CA ARG A 308 -9.97 11.82 10.41
C ARG A 308 -10.44 13.27 10.50
N SER A 309 -11.50 13.52 11.26
CA SER A 309 -11.95 14.90 11.52
C SER A 309 -11.02 15.55 12.55
N ALA A 310 -10.63 16.80 12.28
CA ALA A 310 -9.85 17.57 13.23
C ALA A 310 -10.63 17.76 14.55
N ILE A 311 -10.01 17.39 15.68
CA ILE A 311 -10.53 17.75 17.00
C ILE A 311 -10.20 19.24 17.19
N SER A 312 -11.25 20.07 17.34
CA SER A 312 -11.08 21.51 17.52
C SER A 312 -10.12 21.83 18.67
N GLY A 313 -9.00 22.48 18.36
CA GLY A 313 -8.05 23.01 19.34
C GLY A 313 -6.76 22.20 19.57
N LYS A 314 -6.47 21.11 18.83
CA LYS A 314 -5.17 20.41 18.89
C LYS A 314 -4.46 20.40 17.56
N ALA A 315 -3.15 20.67 17.60
CA ALA A 315 -2.29 20.60 16.42
C ALA A 315 -2.33 19.20 15.78
N HIS A 316 -2.32 19.18 14.45
CA HIS A 316 -2.42 17.97 13.65
C HIS A 316 -1.24 17.02 13.88
N SER A 317 -1.44 16.00 14.74
CA SER A 317 -0.76 14.73 14.54
C SER A 317 -1.78 13.79 13.87
N ALA A 318 -1.37 13.00 12.90
CA ALA A 318 -2.24 12.06 12.17
C ALA A 318 -3.02 11.11 13.10
N SER A 319 -2.51 10.87 14.31
CA SER A 319 -3.10 10.00 15.32
C SER A 319 -4.17 10.64 16.21
N SER A 320 -4.42 11.96 16.15
CA SER A 320 -5.24 12.69 17.15
C SER A 320 -6.66 13.07 16.72
N GLY A 321 -7.10 12.72 15.50
CA GLY A 321 -8.44 13.01 14.98
C GLY A 321 -9.46 11.91 15.30
N GLN A 322 -10.75 12.28 15.40
CA GLN A 322 -11.84 11.31 15.43
C GLN A 322 -12.00 10.69 14.04
N ALA A 323 -12.13 9.35 13.94
CA ALA A 323 -12.37 8.66 12.68
C ALA A 323 -13.62 9.21 11.97
N ASP A 324 -13.48 9.59 10.70
CA ASP A 324 -14.56 10.12 9.87
C ASP A 324 -14.89 9.17 8.71
N PHE A 325 -15.04 7.89 9.03
CA PHE A 325 -15.41 6.85 8.10
C PHE A 325 -16.31 5.81 8.76
N LEU A 326 -16.98 5.00 7.95
CA LEU A 326 -17.81 3.89 8.41
C LEU A 326 -16.99 2.59 8.43
N THR A 327 -17.06 1.83 9.52
CA THR A 327 -16.52 0.47 9.59
C THR A 327 -17.66 -0.54 9.63
N VAL A 328 -17.60 -1.53 8.74
CA VAL A 328 -18.48 -2.69 8.70
C VAL A 328 -17.65 -3.94 8.95
N ILE A 329 -18.00 -4.74 9.93
CA ILE A 329 -17.33 -6.00 10.24
C ILE A 329 -18.29 -7.12 9.88
N ASP A 330 -17.99 -7.81 8.77
CA ASP A 330 -18.79 -8.94 8.32
C ASP A 330 -18.46 -10.19 9.14
N GLU A 331 -19.49 -11.02 9.39
CA GLU A 331 -19.38 -12.20 10.26
C GLU A 331 -18.59 -11.88 11.54
N SER A 332 -19.02 -10.83 12.25
CA SER A 332 -18.27 -10.25 13.39
C SER A 332 -17.97 -11.25 14.51
N HIS A 333 -18.77 -12.32 14.64
CA HIS A 333 -18.53 -13.41 15.60
C HIS A 333 -17.28 -14.24 15.27
N VAL A 334 -16.80 -14.20 14.01
CA VAL A 334 -15.56 -14.83 13.56
C VAL A 334 -14.44 -13.79 13.43
N THR A 335 -14.75 -12.63 12.83
CA THR A 335 -13.75 -11.60 12.49
C THR A 335 -13.17 -10.91 13.71
N VAL A 336 -13.97 -10.62 14.75
CA VAL A 336 -13.52 -9.90 15.94
C VAL A 336 -12.59 -10.73 16.84
N PRO A 337 -12.83 -12.05 17.06
CA PRO A 337 -11.90 -12.88 17.85
C PRO A 337 -10.58 -13.17 17.15
N GLN A 338 -10.49 -13.04 15.81
CA GLN A 338 -9.29 -13.30 15.02
C GLN A 338 -8.21 -12.23 15.24
#